data_4ca46babaa39b354cb03c2abcf2c1a5e
#
_entry.id   4ca46babaa39b354cb03c2abcf2c1a5e
#
_cell.length_a   1.000
_cell.length_b   1.000
_cell.length_c   1.000
_cell.angle_alpha   90.00
_cell.angle_beta   90.00
_cell.angle_gamma   90.00
#
_symmetry.space_group_name_H-M   'P 1'
#
loop_
_entity.id
_entity.type
_entity.pdbx_description
1 polymer ?
#
loop_
_entity_poly.entity_id
_entity_poly.type
_entity_poly.pdbx_seq_one_letter_code
_entity_poly.pdbx_strand_id
1 'polypeptide(L)'
;MNALALHEIAENEQRSPSGKFHSFARNISIALGCIRNLGTWGGGHPFDVQIRRIPPGAAVCPFHAHLNQWEFFLVRSGTGIVRTAHGHDPVRPGDFFLHPPGEAHQLINNGTADLEVLIVADNPQLDAFYYPDSDKWGLRPPDVFFRPTPAHYFDGEEVFDPSATPRGLLPLPEPALPWSQRKLNLDDVPWETWSSPKGTFHGNSKELSIALGAKRNTATGLGGHPFDVEFGRLAPGECGCPFHSHAAQWELFIFLSSRATVRADSETHEFPAGTIVLHPPGEAHQFRNSGSEPLDYLLIADNPLVDYWHYPDSNKWGVRAPRKYFRMTEADYYDGEE
;
A
#
# COMPACT_ATOMS: atom_id res chain seq x y z
N MET A 1 5.65 -6.48 19.11
CA MET A 1 5.38 -6.95 17.71
C MET A 1 3.93 -7.34 17.56
N ASN A 2 3.24 -6.83 16.53
CA ASN A 2 1.87 -7.18 16.20
C ASN A 2 1.88 -8.22 15.08
N ALA A 3 1.46 -9.45 15.37
CA ALA A 3 1.42 -10.54 14.40
C ALA A 3 0.06 -11.24 14.46
N LEU A 4 -0.49 -11.55 13.28
CA LEU A 4 -1.76 -12.24 13.12
C LEU A 4 -1.65 -13.28 12.01
N ALA A 5 -2.38 -14.38 12.16
CA ALA A 5 -2.58 -15.32 11.08
C ALA A 5 -3.75 -14.85 10.21
N LEU A 6 -3.56 -14.86 8.89
CA LEU A 6 -4.57 -14.35 7.94
C LEU A 6 -5.94 -15.05 8.11
N HIS A 7 -5.95 -16.34 8.43
CA HIS A 7 -7.18 -17.11 8.59
C HIS A 7 -7.95 -16.76 9.88
N GLU A 8 -7.30 -16.08 10.85
CA GLU A 8 -7.93 -15.60 12.09
C GLU A 8 -8.65 -14.27 11.91
N ILE A 9 -8.37 -13.54 10.80
CA ILE A 9 -9.04 -12.28 10.51
C ILE A 9 -10.43 -12.57 9.97
N ALA A 10 -11.44 -12.10 10.70
CA ALA A 10 -12.84 -12.27 10.32
C ALA A 10 -13.16 -11.60 8.97
N GLU A 11 -13.94 -12.28 8.13
CA GLU A 11 -14.50 -11.66 6.93
C GLU A 11 -15.71 -10.80 7.30
N ASN A 12 -15.72 -9.58 6.77
CA ASN A 12 -16.84 -8.65 6.88
C ASN A 12 -17.52 -8.52 5.52
N GLU A 13 -18.78 -8.87 5.45
CA GLU A 13 -19.58 -8.73 4.23
C GLU A 13 -19.93 -7.25 3.99
N GLN A 14 -19.77 -6.82 2.75
CA GLN A 14 -20.23 -5.53 2.25
C GLN A 14 -21.13 -5.78 1.04
N ARG A 15 -22.38 -5.32 1.12
CA ARG A 15 -23.37 -5.54 0.07
C ARG A 15 -24.25 -4.32 -0.12
N SER A 16 -24.36 -3.86 -1.37
CA SER A 16 -25.32 -2.82 -1.73
C SER A 16 -26.76 -3.34 -1.72
N PRO A 17 -27.77 -2.50 -1.59
CA PRO A 17 -29.18 -2.93 -1.56
C PRO A 17 -29.58 -3.78 -2.76
N SER A 18 -29.04 -3.50 -3.97
CA SER A 18 -29.31 -4.30 -5.17
C SER A 18 -28.43 -5.54 -5.30
N GLY A 19 -27.40 -5.68 -4.44
CA GLY A 19 -26.41 -6.77 -4.52
C GLY A 19 -25.38 -6.60 -5.66
N LYS A 20 -25.43 -5.53 -6.44
CA LYS A 20 -24.46 -5.26 -7.53
C LYS A 20 -23.05 -5.07 -7.01
N PHE A 21 -22.90 -4.37 -5.87
CA PHE A 21 -21.64 -4.22 -5.16
C PHE A 21 -21.67 -5.17 -3.98
N HIS A 22 -20.86 -6.23 -4.08
CA HIS A 22 -20.84 -7.28 -3.08
C HIS A 22 -19.42 -7.82 -2.94
N SER A 23 -18.90 -7.81 -1.73
CA SER A 23 -17.59 -8.37 -1.42
C SER A 23 -17.49 -8.74 0.06
N PHE A 24 -16.52 -9.58 0.36
CA PHE A 24 -16.13 -9.95 1.72
C PHE A 24 -14.70 -9.43 1.95
N ALA A 25 -14.47 -8.71 3.04
CA ALA A 25 -13.19 -8.09 3.34
C ALA A 25 -12.57 -8.66 4.62
N ARG A 26 -11.32 -9.11 4.55
CA ARG A 26 -10.43 -9.26 5.70
C ARG A 26 -9.59 -8.01 5.81
N ASN A 27 -9.91 -7.15 6.78
CA ASN A 27 -9.22 -5.88 6.99
C ASN A 27 -7.99 -6.10 7.87
N ILE A 28 -6.83 -6.29 7.25
CA ILE A 28 -5.55 -6.58 7.90
C ILE A 28 -5.14 -5.42 8.81
N SER A 29 -5.15 -4.19 8.31
CA SER A 29 -4.75 -3.03 9.09
C SER A 29 -5.62 -2.82 10.33
N ILE A 30 -6.95 -3.01 10.22
CA ILE A 30 -7.86 -2.93 11.37
C ILE A 30 -7.54 -4.02 12.39
N ALA A 31 -7.31 -5.26 11.94
CA ALA A 31 -6.96 -6.37 12.82
C ALA A 31 -5.62 -6.13 13.55
N LEU A 32 -4.72 -5.35 12.95
CA LEU A 32 -3.46 -4.89 13.56
C LEU A 32 -3.63 -3.61 14.41
N GLY A 33 -4.86 -3.16 14.65
CA GLY A 33 -5.18 -2.06 15.58
C GLY A 33 -5.28 -0.67 14.95
N CYS A 34 -5.26 -0.56 13.62
CA CYS A 34 -5.41 0.75 12.98
C CYS A 34 -6.88 1.22 12.96
N ILE A 35 -7.08 2.51 12.87
CA ILE A 35 -8.37 3.13 12.54
C ILE A 35 -8.41 3.29 11.02
N ARG A 36 -9.37 2.64 10.38
CA ARG A 36 -9.49 2.62 8.93
C ARG A 36 -9.62 4.02 8.34
N ASN A 37 -8.95 4.23 7.19
CA ASN A 37 -8.93 5.47 6.44
C ASN A 37 -8.40 6.68 7.23
N LEU A 38 -7.67 6.42 8.29
CA LEU A 38 -6.94 7.45 9.02
C LEU A 38 -5.44 7.12 8.94
N GLY A 39 -4.65 8.11 8.56
CA GLY A 39 -3.20 8.00 8.62
C GLY A 39 -2.68 8.10 10.06
N THR A 40 -1.36 8.10 10.22
CA THR A 40 -0.69 8.21 11.53
C THR A 40 -1.10 9.46 12.29
N TRP A 41 -1.48 10.53 11.59
CA TRP A 41 -2.04 11.77 12.14
C TRP A 41 -3.35 11.57 12.92
N GLY A 42 -4.13 10.53 12.60
CA GLY A 42 -5.43 10.23 13.22
C GLY A 42 -5.44 8.94 14.04
N GLY A 43 -4.27 8.34 14.33
CA GLY A 43 -4.14 7.09 15.07
C GLY A 43 -4.30 5.83 14.21
N GLY A 44 -4.29 5.96 12.88
CA GLY A 44 -4.22 4.86 11.93
C GLY A 44 -2.80 4.57 11.48
N HIS A 45 -2.67 3.81 10.39
CA HIS A 45 -1.41 3.50 9.73
C HIS A 45 -1.20 4.40 8.49
N PRO A 46 0.01 4.51 7.94
CA PRO A 46 0.26 5.29 6.72
C PRO A 46 -0.46 4.71 5.49
N PHE A 47 -0.82 3.43 5.56
CA PHE A 47 -1.58 2.72 4.54
C PHE A 47 -2.53 1.70 5.18
N ASP A 48 -3.62 1.39 4.49
CA ASP A 48 -4.52 0.30 4.83
C ASP A 48 -4.28 -0.90 3.91
N VAL A 49 -4.32 -2.11 4.49
CA VAL A 49 -4.18 -3.38 3.76
C VAL A 49 -5.41 -4.24 4.04
N GLN A 50 -5.97 -4.79 2.98
CA GLN A 50 -7.10 -5.72 3.06
C GLN A 50 -7.05 -6.77 1.97
N ILE A 51 -7.65 -7.94 2.25
CA ILE A 51 -7.96 -8.92 1.22
C ILE A 51 -9.45 -8.86 0.97
N ARG A 52 -9.82 -8.72 -0.31
CA ARG A 52 -11.22 -8.75 -0.74
C ARG A 52 -11.50 -9.97 -1.59
N ARG A 53 -12.60 -10.63 -1.29
CA ARG A 53 -13.19 -11.71 -2.06
C ARG A 53 -14.49 -11.20 -2.67
N ILE A 54 -14.58 -11.25 -3.99
CA ILE A 54 -15.68 -10.71 -4.80
C ILE A 54 -16.39 -11.88 -5.46
N PRO A 55 -17.67 -12.15 -5.15
CA PRO A 55 -18.43 -13.23 -5.78
C PRO A 55 -18.63 -13.02 -7.30
N PRO A 56 -18.90 -14.09 -8.06
CA PRO A 56 -19.22 -13.99 -9.47
C PRO A 56 -20.36 -12.99 -9.76
N GLY A 57 -20.17 -12.16 -10.79
CA GLY A 57 -21.13 -11.15 -11.23
C GLY A 57 -21.18 -9.88 -10.38
N ALA A 58 -20.41 -9.79 -9.30
CA ALA A 58 -20.35 -8.63 -8.44
C ALA A 58 -19.17 -7.69 -8.78
N ALA A 59 -19.28 -6.43 -8.37
CA ALA A 59 -18.18 -5.48 -8.32
C ALA A 59 -17.84 -5.13 -6.86
N VAL A 60 -16.57 -4.75 -6.63
CA VAL A 60 -16.11 -4.40 -5.27
C VAL A 60 -16.74 -3.12 -4.75
N CYS A 61 -16.90 -2.13 -5.62
CA CYS A 61 -17.43 -0.80 -5.30
C CYS A 61 -17.95 -0.12 -6.59
N PRO A 62 -18.62 1.03 -6.51
CA PRO A 62 -18.95 1.83 -7.68
C PRO A 62 -17.69 2.27 -8.45
N PHE A 63 -17.84 2.56 -9.73
CA PHE A 63 -16.80 3.20 -10.54
C PHE A 63 -16.46 4.56 -9.93
N HIS A 64 -15.21 4.79 -9.55
CA HIS A 64 -14.81 5.97 -8.78
C HIS A 64 -13.34 6.34 -9.00
N ALA A 65 -13.01 7.58 -8.68
CA ALA A 65 -11.64 8.09 -8.62
C ALA A 65 -11.39 8.78 -7.28
N HIS A 66 -10.22 8.59 -6.72
CA HIS A 66 -9.70 9.34 -5.59
C HIS A 66 -8.89 10.55 -6.07
N LEU A 67 -8.93 11.69 -5.38
CA LEU A 67 -8.12 12.85 -5.73
C LEU A 67 -6.73 12.86 -5.06
N ASN A 68 -6.59 12.18 -3.93
CA ASN A 68 -5.32 12.11 -3.20
C ASN A 68 -4.86 10.69 -2.86
N GLN A 69 -5.77 9.71 -2.78
CA GLN A 69 -5.44 8.35 -2.40
C GLN A 69 -4.91 7.55 -3.58
N TRP A 70 -3.87 6.76 -3.33
CA TRP A 70 -3.32 5.73 -4.21
C TRP A 70 -3.87 4.37 -3.80
N GLU A 71 -4.21 3.53 -4.78
CA GLU A 71 -4.65 2.16 -4.52
C GLU A 71 -3.87 1.16 -5.35
N PHE A 72 -3.24 0.20 -4.70
CA PHE A 72 -2.55 -0.94 -5.31
C PHE A 72 -3.40 -2.19 -5.15
N PHE A 73 -3.47 -3.00 -6.21
CA PHE A 73 -4.19 -4.27 -6.26
C PHE A 73 -3.27 -5.40 -6.70
N LEU A 74 -3.40 -6.57 -6.07
CA LEU A 74 -2.77 -7.82 -6.51
C LEU A 74 -3.82 -8.91 -6.54
N VAL A 75 -4.06 -9.52 -7.72
CA VAL A 75 -4.99 -10.62 -7.90
C VAL A 75 -4.36 -11.91 -7.34
N ARG A 76 -4.98 -12.48 -6.32
CA ARG A 76 -4.51 -13.71 -5.66
C ARG A 76 -5.11 -14.96 -6.28
N SER A 77 -6.40 -14.93 -6.62
CA SER A 77 -7.10 -16.04 -7.26
C SER A 77 -8.33 -15.56 -8.02
N GLY A 78 -8.86 -16.39 -8.91
CA GLY A 78 -10.00 -16.06 -9.76
C GLY A 78 -9.62 -15.17 -10.94
N THR A 79 -10.61 -14.76 -11.73
CA THR A 79 -10.45 -13.87 -12.88
C THR A 79 -11.51 -12.79 -12.85
N GLY A 80 -11.23 -11.65 -13.44
CA GLY A 80 -12.14 -10.52 -13.48
C GLY A 80 -11.76 -9.51 -14.55
N ILE A 81 -12.32 -8.33 -14.45
CA ILE A 81 -11.97 -7.17 -15.28
C ILE A 81 -11.77 -5.93 -14.40
N VAL A 82 -10.80 -5.12 -14.75
CA VAL A 82 -10.67 -3.75 -14.28
C VAL A 82 -11.28 -2.82 -15.32
N ARG A 83 -12.25 -2.03 -14.90
CA ARG A 83 -12.82 -0.93 -15.70
C ARG A 83 -12.08 0.36 -15.38
N THR A 84 -11.62 1.07 -16.40
CA THR A 84 -11.07 2.42 -16.34
C THR A 84 -11.84 3.36 -17.27
N ALA A 85 -11.47 4.63 -17.33
CA ALA A 85 -12.03 5.57 -18.32
C ALA A 85 -11.74 5.16 -19.78
N HIS A 86 -10.70 4.32 -20.00
CA HIS A 86 -10.24 3.92 -21.34
C HIS A 86 -10.77 2.54 -21.77
N GLY A 87 -11.53 1.85 -20.92
CA GLY A 87 -12.10 0.54 -21.26
C GLY A 87 -12.04 -0.49 -20.13
N HIS A 88 -12.00 -1.75 -20.52
CA HIS A 88 -12.01 -2.90 -19.62
C HIS A 88 -10.82 -3.80 -19.94
N ASP A 89 -10.01 -4.11 -18.94
CA ASP A 89 -8.89 -5.03 -19.04
C ASP A 89 -9.13 -6.28 -18.21
N PRO A 90 -8.94 -7.50 -18.78
CA PRO A 90 -9.02 -8.72 -18.02
C PRO A 90 -7.89 -8.80 -16.99
N VAL A 91 -8.19 -9.42 -15.84
CA VAL A 91 -7.21 -9.72 -14.79
C VAL A 91 -7.26 -11.19 -14.40
N ARG A 92 -6.10 -11.73 -14.04
CA ARG A 92 -5.87 -13.12 -13.66
C ARG A 92 -4.95 -13.21 -12.44
N PRO A 93 -4.83 -14.38 -11.79
CA PRO A 93 -3.91 -14.55 -10.68
C PRO A 93 -2.49 -14.12 -11.02
N GLY A 94 -1.86 -13.35 -10.11
CA GLY A 94 -0.54 -12.77 -10.26
C GLY A 94 -0.54 -11.40 -10.96
N ASP A 95 -1.63 -10.94 -11.55
CA ASP A 95 -1.71 -9.57 -12.06
C ASP A 95 -1.75 -8.58 -10.90
N PHE A 96 -0.99 -7.50 -11.03
CA PHE A 96 -1.03 -6.39 -10.10
C PHE A 96 -1.06 -5.06 -10.86
N PHE A 97 -1.66 -4.06 -10.25
CA PHE A 97 -1.86 -2.76 -10.87
C PHE A 97 -2.03 -1.67 -9.81
N LEU A 98 -1.82 -0.43 -10.22
CA LEU A 98 -1.88 0.74 -9.37
C LEU A 98 -2.80 1.79 -9.98
N HIS A 99 -3.69 2.34 -9.17
CA HIS A 99 -4.50 3.49 -9.50
C HIS A 99 -3.99 4.71 -8.75
N PRO A 100 -3.35 5.66 -9.46
CA PRO A 100 -2.93 6.93 -8.86
C PRO A 100 -4.15 7.85 -8.67
N PRO A 101 -4.01 8.92 -7.87
CA PRO A 101 -5.01 9.99 -7.81
C PRO A 101 -5.46 10.46 -9.18
N GLY A 102 -6.77 10.68 -9.34
CA GLY A 102 -7.40 11.13 -10.58
C GLY A 102 -7.88 10.01 -11.51
N GLU A 103 -7.39 8.78 -11.36
CA GLU A 103 -7.82 7.68 -12.22
C GLU A 103 -9.10 7.01 -11.71
N ALA A 104 -10.16 7.08 -12.54
CA ALA A 104 -11.39 6.37 -12.25
C ALA A 104 -11.24 4.87 -12.55
N HIS A 105 -11.63 4.03 -11.60
CA HIS A 105 -11.49 2.58 -11.71
C HIS A 105 -12.61 1.81 -11.00
N GLN A 106 -12.75 0.54 -11.38
CA GLN A 106 -13.66 -0.42 -10.76
C GLN A 106 -13.19 -1.83 -11.04
N LEU A 107 -13.11 -2.67 -10.02
CA LEU A 107 -12.83 -4.10 -10.18
C LEU A 107 -14.13 -4.89 -10.16
N ILE A 108 -14.33 -5.75 -11.16
CA ILE A 108 -15.53 -6.53 -11.40
C ILE A 108 -15.16 -8.00 -11.56
N ASN A 109 -15.83 -8.87 -10.85
CA ASN A 109 -15.73 -10.30 -11.08
C ASN A 109 -16.71 -10.72 -12.19
N ASN A 110 -16.22 -10.89 -13.41
CA ASN A 110 -16.98 -11.45 -14.54
C ASN A 110 -16.71 -12.95 -14.76
N GLY A 111 -15.95 -13.59 -13.88
CA GLY A 111 -15.67 -15.01 -13.88
C GLY A 111 -16.78 -15.85 -13.24
N THR A 112 -16.52 -17.15 -13.10
CA THR A 112 -17.45 -18.13 -12.51
C THR A 112 -17.08 -18.57 -11.09
N ALA A 113 -15.91 -18.18 -10.62
CA ALA A 113 -15.41 -18.39 -9.26
C ALA A 113 -15.17 -17.07 -8.56
N ASP A 114 -14.99 -17.09 -7.24
CA ASP A 114 -14.65 -15.90 -6.48
C ASP A 114 -13.32 -15.29 -6.98
N LEU A 115 -13.30 -13.96 -7.10
CA LEU A 115 -12.10 -13.18 -7.38
C LEU A 115 -11.55 -12.67 -6.04
N GLU A 116 -10.34 -13.08 -5.69
CA GLU A 116 -9.67 -12.63 -4.46
C GLU A 116 -8.51 -11.71 -4.80
N VAL A 117 -8.48 -10.54 -4.14
CA VAL A 117 -7.45 -9.51 -4.35
C VAL A 117 -6.91 -8.97 -3.03
N LEU A 118 -5.61 -8.71 -2.98
CA LEU A 118 -4.99 -7.87 -1.96
C LEU A 118 -5.10 -6.42 -2.43
N ILE A 119 -5.52 -5.53 -1.53
CA ILE A 119 -5.62 -4.09 -1.77
C ILE A 119 -4.76 -3.38 -0.74
N VAL A 120 -3.90 -2.47 -1.20
CA VAL A 120 -3.14 -1.54 -0.37
C VAL A 120 -3.53 -0.13 -0.78
N ALA A 121 -3.96 0.68 0.18
CA ALA A 121 -4.34 2.07 -0.04
C ALA A 121 -3.60 2.97 0.95
N ASP A 122 -3.01 4.06 0.52
CA ASP A 122 -2.44 5.03 1.45
C ASP A 122 -3.55 5.82 2.17
N ASN A 123 -3.20 6.47 3.27
CA ASN A 123 -4.12 7.21 4.11
C ASN A 123 -3.79 8.70 4.11
N PRO A 124 -4.10 9.44 3.03
CA PRO A 124 -3.93 10.88 2.99
C PRO A 124 -4.80 11.57 4.04
N GLN A 125 -4.32 12.70 4.56
CA GLN A 125 -5.04 13.48 5.58
C GLN A 125 -6.41 13.97 5.11
N LEU A 126 -6.53 14.20 3.81
CA LEU A 126 -7.77 14.63 3.16
C LEU A 126 -7.86 13.96 1.80
N ASP A 127 -9.00 13.36 1.50
CA ASP A 127 -9.31 12.82 0.18
C ASP A 127 -10.70 13.27 -0.29
N ALA A 128 -10.81 13.51 -1.58
CA ALA A 128 -12.09 13.65 -2.26
C ALA A 128 -12.18 12.54 -3.30
N PHE A 129 -13.37 11.98 -3.47
CA PHE A 129 -13.59 10.92 -4.44
C PHE A 129 -14.82 11.23 -5.30
N TYR A 130 -14.72 10.89 -6.57
CA TYR A 130 -15.72 11.16 -7.58
C TYR A 130 -16.26 9.85 -8.16
N TYR A 131 -17.58 9.80 -8.40
CA TYR A 131 -18.31 8.67 -8.98
C TYR A 131 -18.87 9.06 -10.36
N PRO A 132 -18.15 8.80 -11.46
CA PRO A 132 -18.55 9.27 -12.78
C PRO A 132 -19.93 8.77 -13.24
N ASP A 133 -20.30 7.53 -12.90
CA ASP A 133 -21.58 6.95 -13.32
C ASP A 133 -22.80 7.62 -12.69
N SER A 134 -22.66 8.30 -11.56
CA SER A 134 -23.75 8.91 -10.80
C SER A 134 -23.60 10.39 -10.55
N ASP A 135 -22.50 10.98 -11.06
CA ASP A 135 -22.14 12.39 -10.83
C ASP A 135 -22.19 12.75 -9.34
N LYS A 136 -21.65 11.86 -8.51
CA LYS A 136 -21.64 12.00 -7.05
C LYS A 136 -20.22 12.19 -6.59
N TRP A 137 -20.02 13.03 -5.60
CA TRP A 137 -18.77 13.27 -4.90
C TRP A 137 -18.83 12.78 -3.47
N GLY A 138 -17.68 12.47 -2.92
CA GLY A 138 -17.49 12.25 -1.49
C GLY A 138 -16.27 12.98 -0.99
N LEU A 139 -16.26 13.30 0.30
CA LEU A 139 -15.12 13.89 1.02
C LEU A 139 -14.81 13.04 2.24
N ARG A 140 -13.54 12.88 2.54
CA ARG A 140 -13.03 12.20 3.74
C ARG A 140 -11.85 12.98 4.33
N PRO A 141 -11.90 13.35 5.63
CA PRO A 141 -13.10 13.50 6.43
C PRO A 141 -14.00 14.62 5.90
N PRO A 142 -15.29 14.67 6.22
CA PRO A 142 -16.05 13.92 7.23
C PRO A 142 -16.88 12.72 6.72
N ASP A 143 -16.54 12.06 5.63
CA ASP A 143 -17.30 10.95 5.02
C ASP A 143 -18.72 11.34 4.59
N VAL A 144 -18.81 12.38 3.77
CA VAL A 144 -20.06 12.86 3.19
C VAL A 144 -20.12 12.62 1.70
N PHE A 145 -21.34 12.39 1.20
CA PHE A 145 -21.61 12.23 -0.22
C PHE A 145 -22.59 13.32 -0.68
N PHE A 146 -22.30 13.94 -1.83
CA PHE A 146 -23.11 15.01 -2.38
C PHE A 146 -23.05 15.04 -3.91
N ARG A 147 -23.98 15.76 -4.53
CA ARG A 147 -23.87 16.20 -5.92
C ARG A 147 -23.57 17.68 -5.92
N PRO A 148 -22.45 18.13 -6.51
CA PRO A 148 -22.11 19.53 -6.52
C PRO A 148 -23.11 20.33 -7.36
N THR A 149 -23.52 21.47 -6.85
CA THR A 149 -24.14 22.51 -7.64
C THR A 149 -23.07 23.53 -7.93
N PRO A 150 -22.82 23.93 -9.19
CA PRO A 150 -21.83 24.95 -9.49
C PRO A 150 -22.09 26.23 -8.71
N ALA A 151 -21.03 26.79 -8.15
CA ALA A 151 -21.08 28.01 -7.36
C ALA A 151 -19.89 28.91 -7.72
N HIS A 152 -20.07 30.21 -7.66
CA HIS A 152 -18.99 31.17 -7.72
C HIS A 152 -18.26 31.22 -6.38
N TYR A 153 -16.99 31.66 -6.38
CA TYR A 153 -16.21 31.83 -5.16
C TYR A 153 -16.93 32.73 -4.12
N PHE A 154 -17.61 33.75 -4.59
CA PHE A 154 -18.36 34.69 -3.73
C PHE A 154 -19.86 34.37 -3.67
N ASP A 155 -20.29 33.19 -4.09
CA ASP A 155 -21.70 32.78 -4.05
C ASP A 155 -22.18 32.74 -2.59
N GLY A 156 -23.19 33.57 -2.28
CA GLY A 156 -23.64 33.79 -0.94
C GLY A 156 -22.81 34.79 -0.13
N GLU A 157 -21.66 35.25 -0.66
CA GLU A 157 -20.78 36.23 0.01
C GLU A 157 -20.99 37.68 -0.49
N GLU A 158 -21.40 37.81 -1.76
CA GLU A 158 -21.68 39.10 -2.40
C GLU A 158 -23.01 39.04 -3.17
N VAL A 159 -23.30 40.04 -3.98
CA VAL A 159 -24.50 40.04 -4.80
C VAL A 159 -24.37 38.95 -5.87
N PHE A 160 -25.21 37.95 -5.78
CA PHE A 160 -25.27 36.84 -6.73
C PHE A 160 -25.66 37.32 -8.14
N ASP A 161 -24.92 36.90 -9.17
CA ASP A 161 -25.24 37.11 -10.56
C ASP A 161 -26.06 35.92 -11.13
N PRO A 162 -27.40 36.07 -11.27
CA PRO A 162 -28.23 34.98 -11.75
C PRO A 162 -28.02 34.66 -13.25
N SER A 163 -27.31 35.51 -14.00
CA SER A 163 -27.01 35.29 -15.43
C SER A 163 -25.74 34.48 -15.65
N ALA A 164 -24.96 34.21 -14.59
CA ALA A 164 -23.76 33.43 -14.72
C ALA A 164 -24.04 31.97 -15.14
N THR A 165 -23.42 31.56 -16.25
CA THR A 165 -23.51 30.17 -16.68
C THR A 165 -22.71 29.26 -15.76
N PRO A 166 -23.30 28.19 -15.17
CA PRO A 166 -22.59 27.23 -14.39
C PRO A 166 -21.41 26.65 -15.18
N ARG A 167 -20.20 26.65 -14.61
CA ARG A 167 -19.05 25.97 -15.19
C ARG A 167 -19.21 24.47 -14.90
N GLY A 168 -18.97 23.65 -15.90
CA GLY A 168 -18.93 22.21 -15.71
C GLY A 168 -17.89 21.79 -14.68
N LEU A 169 -17.99 20.56 -14.18
CA LEU A 169 -16.99 19.97 -13.31
C LEU A 169 -15.62 20.00 -14.01
N LEU A 170 -14.58 20.35 -13.27
CA LEU A 170 -13.22 20.26 -13.79
C LEU A 170 -12.92 18.79 -14.10
N PRO A 171 -12.29 18.48 -15.22
CA PRO A 171 -11.83 17.13 -15.49
C PRO A 171 -10.82 16.72 -14.41
N LEU A 172 -10.87 15.45 -14.01
CA LEU A 172 -9.86 14.87 -13.14
C LEU A 172 -8.51 14.89 -13.86
N PRO A 173 -7.39 15.08 -13.12
CA PRO A 173 -6.07 15.00 -13.72
C PRO A 173 -5.83 13.61 -14.31
N GLU A 174 -5.22 13.57 -15.51
CA GLU A 174 -4.80 12.31 -16.12
C GLU A 174 -3.57 11.76 -15.38
N PRO A 175 -3.50 10.44 -15.17
CA PRO A 175 -2.32 9.80 -14.61
C PRO A 175 -1.09 10.01 -15.51
N ALA A 176 0.09 10.20 -14.91
CA ALA A 176 1.34 10.43 -15.63
C ALA A 176 1.76 9.25 -16.53
N LEU A 177 1.38 8.03 -16.18
CA LEU A 177 1.64 6.81 -16.93
C LEU A 177 0.34 6.21 -17.47
N PRO A 178 0.31 5.70 -18.72
CA PRO A 178 -0.87 5.03 -19.26
C PRO A 178 -1.14 3.70 -18.51
N TRP A 179 -2.39 3.26 -18.52
CA TRP A 179 -2.82 2.03 -17.86
C TRP A 179 -1.96 0.81 -18.22
N SER A 180 -1.60 0.64 -19.49
CA SER A 180 -0.77 -0.46 -19.98
C SER A 180 0.63 -0.55 -19.31
N GLN A 181 1.11 0.56 -18.73
CA GLN A 181 2.37 0.62 -18.00
C GLN A 181 2.18 0.52 -16.47
N ARG A 182 0.93 0.45 -15.99
CA ARG A 182 0.56 0.37 -14.57
C ARG A 182 -0.16 -0.92 -14.20
N LYS A 183 -0.24 -1.88 -15.16
CA LYS A 183 -0.74 -3.25 -14.97
C LYS A 183 0.31 -4.23 -15.46
N LEU A 184 0.85 -5.03 -14.56
CA LEU A 184 1.85 -6.06 -14.85
C LEU A 184 1.43 -7.39 -14.20
N ASN A 185 2.06 -8.47 -14.62
CA ASN A 185 1.96 -9.75 -13.95
C ASN A 185 3.24 -10.05 -13.19
N LEU A 186 3.16 -10.73 -12.05
CA LEU A 186 4.33 -11.13 -11.27
C LEU A 186 5.33 -11.94 -12.10
N ASP A 187 4.86 -12.73 -13.06
CA ASP A 187 5.74 -13.54 -13.93
C ASP A 187 6.59 -12.66 -14.87
N ASP A 188 6.10 -11.46 -15.22
CA ASP A 188 6.79 -10.53 -16.11
C ASP A 188 7.84 -9.66 -15.37
N VAL A 189 7.82 -9.62 -14.03
CA VAL A 189 8.80 -8.87 -13.23
C VAL A 189 10.03 -9.75 -12.98
N PRO A 190 11.23 -9.31 -13.38
CA PRO A 190 12.45 -10.08 -13.15
C PRO A 190 12.78 -10.18 -11.67
N TRP A 191 13.41 -11.30 -11.28
CA TRP A 191 14.02 -11.42 -9.97
C TRP A 191 15.30 -10.60 -9.91
N GLU A 192 15.43 -9.79 -8.88
CA GLU A 192 16.69 -9.17 -8.46
C GLU A 192 17.30 -10.01 -7.35
N THR A 193 18.52 -10.50 -7.58
CA THR A 193 19.30 -11.22 -6.54
C THR A 193 20.28 -10.25 -5.90
N TRP A 194 20.35 -10.24 -4.60
CA TRP A 194 21.30 -9.41 -3.88
C TRP A 194 21.98 -10.19 -2.76
N SER A 195 23.19 -9.78 -2.42
CA SER A 195 24.00 -10.37 -1.34
C SER A 195 24.87 -9.31 -0.68
N SER A 196 25.02 -9.41 0.63
CA SER A 196 26.01 -8.62 1.35
C SER A 196 27.43 -9.08 0.96
N PRO A 197 28.46 -8.24 1.12
CA PRO A 197 29.84 -8.58 0.70
C PRO A 197 30.41 -9.89 1.28
N LYS A 198 29.90 -10.31 2.44
CA LYS A 198 30.30 -11.57 3.11
C LYS A 198 29.28 -12.70 2.92
N GLY A 199 28.21 -12.48 2.16
CA GLY A 199 27.15 -13.46 1.95
C GLY A 199 26.28 -13.77 3.18
N THR A 200 26.37 -12.98 4.24
CA THR A 200 25.57 -13.22 5.48
C THR A 200 24.09 -12.88 5.27
N PHE A 201 23.82 -11.84 4.49
CA PHE A 201 22.49 -11.37 4.13
C PHE A 201 22.35 -11.46 2.63
N HIS A 202 21.34 -12.14 2.18
CA HIS A 202 21.05 -12.32 0.76
C HIS A 202 19.59 -12.74 0.56
N GLY A 203 19.11 -12.62 -0.66
CA GLY A 203 17.75 -12.97 -1.04
C GLY A 203 17.47 -12.60 -2.49
N ASN A 204 16.24 -12.84 -2.88
CA ASN A 204 15.72 -12.48 -4.19
C ASN A 204 14.46 -11.65 -4.00
N SER A 205 14.27 -10.64 -4.81
CA SER A 205 13.04 -9.84 -4.82
C SER A 205 12.56 -9.49 -6.22
N LYS A 206 11.27 -9.26 -6.33
CA LYS A 206 10.60 -8.60 -7.46
C LYS A 206 10.08 -7.28 -6.95
N GLU A 207 10.59 -6.20 -7.50
CA GLU A 207 10.31 -4.83 -7.06
C GLU A 207 9.05 -4.30 -7.76
N LEU A 208 7.87 -4.57 -7.18
CA LEU A 208 6.60 -4.30 -7.85
C LEU A 208 6.35 -2.81 -8.05
N SER A 209 6.63 -1.99 -7.04
CA SER A 209 6.48 -0.53 -7.17
C SER A 209 7.42 0.07 -8.19
N ILE A 210 8.66 -0.43 -8.28
CA ILE A 210 9.64 0.02 -9.30
C ILE A 210 9.18 -0.39 -10.69
N ALA A 211 8.69 -1.62 -10.86
CA ALA A 211 8.12 -2.08 -12.12
C ALA A 211 6.94 -1.20 -12.58
N LEU A 212 6.19 -0.62 -11.64
CA LEU A 212 5.11 0.33 -11.87
C LEU A 212 5.56 1.80 -11.95
N GLY A 213 6.88 2.05 -12.09
CA GLY A 213 7.46 3.37 -12.35
C GLY A 213 7.91 4.18 -11.14
N ALA A 214 7.86 3.62 -9.92
CA ALA A 214 8.37 4.30 -8.73
C ALA A 214 9.90 4.37 -8.72
N LYS A 215 10.44 5.42 -8.13
CA LYS A 215 11.82 5.40 -7.63
C LYS A 215 11.84 4.71 -6.26
N ARG A 216 12.71 3.71 -6.12
CA ARG A 216 12.88 2.94 -4.87
C ARG A 216 13.11 3.84 -3.66
N ASN A 217 12.41 3.57 -2.57
CA ASN A 217 12.57 4.26 -1.29
C ASN A 217 12.47 5.80 -1.41
N THR A 218 11.55 6.29 -2.21
CA THR A 218 11.42 7.72 -2.52
C THR A 218 9.99 8.16 -2.33
N ALA A 219 9.79 9.27 -1.62
CA ALA A 219 8.46 9.83 -1.40
C ALA A 219 7.83 10.32 -2.71
N THR A 220 6.50 10.40 -2.74
CA THR A 220 5.69 10.74 -3.92
C THR A 220 6.14 12.04 -4.60
N GLY A 221 6.42 13.10 -3.83
CA GLY A 221 6.88 14.40 -4.36
C GLY A 221 8.25 14.37 -5.01
N LEU A 222 9.01 13.28 -4.88
CA LEU A 222 10.36 13.09 -5.43
C LEU A 222 10.41 12.00 -6.51
N GLY A 223 9.26 11.51 -6.96
CA GLY A 223 9.10 10.51 -8.02
C GLY A 223 8.99 9.07 -7.55
N GLY A 224 8.72 8.85 -6.26
CA GLY A 224 8.32 7.56 -5.71
C GLY A 224 6.81 7.41 -5.60
N HIS A 225 6.37 6.32 -5.03
CA HIS A 225 5.00 6.09 -4.58
C HIS A 225 4.90 6.35 -3.07
N PRO A 226 3.70 6.51 -2.49
CA PRO A 226 3.53 6.71 -1.05
C PRO A 226 3.97 5.48 -0.23
N PHE A 227 4.02 4.32 -0.87
CA PHE A 227 4.54 3.06 -0.33
C PHE A 227 5.22 2.26 -1.43
N ASP A 228 6.14 1.39 -1.06
CA ASP A 228 6.71 0.37 -1.94
C ASP A 228 6.11 -1.00 -1.62
N VAL A 229 5.94 -1.82 -2.66
CA VAL A 229 5.53 -3.22 -2.56
C VAL A 229 6.60 -4.09 -3.21
N GLU A 230 7.09 -5.07 -2.46
CA GLU A 230 8.09 -6.05 -2.88
C GLU A 230 7.54 -7.47 -2.71
N PHE A 231 7.78 -8.32 -3.69
CA PHE A 231 7.61 -9.76 -3.55
C PHE A 231 8.99 -10.41 -3.37
N GLY A 232 9.27 -10.85 -2.16
CA GLY A 232 10.57 -11.39 -1.79
C GLY A 232 10.57 -12.91 -1.67
N ARG A 233 11.78 -13.52 -1.78
CA ARG A 233 12.03 -14.93 -1.57
C ARG A 233 13.35 -15.15 -0.87
N LEU A 234 13.32 -15.93 0.22
CA LEU A 234 14.48 -16.41 0.94
C LEU A 234 14.57 -17.95 0.82
N ALA A 235 15.72 -18.48 0.43
CA ALA A 235 15.96 -19.92 0.51
C ALA A 235 16.07 -20.38 1.99
N PRO A 236 15.99 -21.68 2.28
CA PRO A 236 16.14 -22.20 3.63
C PRO A 236 17.41 -21.70 4.33
N GLY A 237 17.24 -21.12 5.52
CA GLY A 237 18.34 -20.56 6.33
C GLY A 237 18.76 -19.14 5.97
N GLU A 238 18.31 -18.59 4.87
CA GLU A 238 18.64 -17.21 4.45
C GLU A 238 17.98 -16.15 5.34
N CYS A 239 18.71 -15.04 5.46
CA CYS A 239 18.30 -13.84 6.19
C CYS A 239 18.38 -12.64 5.24
N GLY A 240 17.28 -11.89 5.13
CA GLY A 240 17.14 -10.82 4.17
C GLY A 240 17.92 -9.54 4.51
N CYS A 241 18.06 -9.19 5.78
CA CYS A 241 18.65 -7.91 6.19
C CYS A 241 19.29 -8.00 7.57
N PRO A 242 20.20 -7.07 7.91
CA PRO A 242 20.66 -6.91 9.29
C PRO A 242 19.50 -6.55 10.22
N PHE A 243 19.64 -6.87 11.52
CA PHE A 243 18.73 -6.40 12.54
C PHE A 243 18.73 -4.86 12.58
N HIS A 244 17.57 -4.23 12.39
CA HIS A 244 17.47 -2.78 12.24
C HIS A 244 16.11 -2.24 12.65
N SER A 245 16.04 -0.95 12.92
CA SER A 245 14.81 -0.18 13.10
C SER A 245 14.80 1.05 12.22
N HIS A 246 13.62 1.47 11.83
CA HIS A 246 13.36 2.73 11.12
C HIS A 246 12.84 3.80 12.08
N ALA A 247 13.19 5.07 11.86
CA ALA A 247 12.69 6.15 12.69
C ALA A 247 11.28 6.61 12.28
N ALA A 248 10.93 6.48 11.00
CA ALA A 248 9.67 6.97 10.46
C ALA A 248 8.94 5.95 9.58
N GLN A 249 9.65 5.00 8.96
CA GLN A 249 9.06 4.01 8.05
C GLN A 249 8.34 2.90 8.81
N TRP A 250 7.17 2.54 8.31
CA TRP A 250 6.41 1.35 8.69
C TRP A 250 6.68 0.24 7.70
N GLU A 251 6.83 -1.00 8.17
CA GLU A 251 7.00 -2.17 7.33
C GLU A 251 6.01 -3.27 7.72
N LEU A 252 5.27 -3.76 6.73
CA LEU A 252 4.32 -4.87 6.89
C LEU A 252 4.79 -6.04 6.04
N PHE A 253 4.98 -7.21 6.67
CA PHE A 253 5.34 -8.47 6.02
C PHE A 253 4.15 -9.42 6.02
N ILE A 254 3.94 -10.10 4.88
CA ILE A 254 2.97 -11.19 4.75
C ILE A 254 3.75 -12.42 4.31
N PHE A 255 3.94 -13.39 5.19
CA PHE A 255 4.62 -14.65 4.88
C PHE A 255 3.67 -15.58 4.11
N LEU A 256 4.00 -15.88 2.84
CA LEU A 256 3.11 -16.60 1.92
C LEU A 256 3.36 -18.11 1.91
N SER A 257 4.57 -18.54 2.26
CA SER A 257 4.97 -19.95 2.26
C SER A 257 5.97 -20.22 3.40
N SER A 258 6.30 -21.48 3.65
CA SER A 258 7.35 -21.90 4.59
C SER A 258 7.14 -21.40 6.03
N ARG A 259 8.22 -21.10 6.73
CA ARG A 259 8.25 -20.63 8.11
C ARG A 259 9.29 -19.52 8.27
N ALA A 260 8.92 -18.44 8.91
CA ALA A 260 9.81 -17.34 9.24
C ALA A 260 10.15 -17.33 10.74
N THR A 261 11.40 -17.13 11.09
CA THR A 261 11.80 -16.69 12.43
C THR A 261 11.99 -15.18 12.38
N VAL A 262 11.23 -14.45 13.18
CA VAL A 262 11.31 -12.99 13.32
C VAL A 262 11.90 -12.65 14.67
N ARG A 263 13.01 -11.92 14.68
CA ARG A 263 13.58 -11.26 15.84
C ARG A 263 13.04 -9.84 15.88
N ALA A 264 12.42 -9.45 16.99
CA ALA A 264 11.96 -8.09 17.22
C ALA A 264 12.37 -7.67 18.63
N ASP A 265 13.10 -6.55 18.75
CA ASP A 265 13.72 -6.09 19.99
C ASP A 265 14.51 -7.22 20.72
N SER A 266 14.02 -7.66 21.88
CA SER A 266 14.65 -8.74 22.67
C SER A 266 14.01 -10.12 22.46
N GLU A 267 12.96 -10.22 21.66
CA GLU A 267 12.18 -11.44 21.46
C GLU A 267 12.42 -12.08 20.11
N THR A 268 12.21 -13.38 20.02
CA THR A 268 12.27 -14.13 18.77
C THR A 268 11.07 -15.06 18.69
N HIS A 269 10.34 -14.98 17.58
CA HIS A 269 9.15 -15.78 17.35
C HIS A 269 9.23 -16.53 16.03
N GLU A 270 8.61 -17.70 15.96
CA GLU A 270 8.44 -18.45 14.72
C GLU A 270 7.01 -18.31 14.20
N PHE A 271 6.89 -18.02 12.91
CA PHE A 271 5.61 -17.80 12.24
C PHE A 271 5.48 -18.71 11.01
N PRO A 272 4.37 -19.43 10.89
CA PRO A 272 4.05 -20.21 9.68
C PRO A 272 3.61 -19.31 8.53
N ALA A 273 3.48 -19.91 7.35
CA ALA A 273 2.82 -19.30 6.20
C ALA A 273 1.42 -18.76 6.57
N GLY A 274 1.03 -17.64 5.96
CA GLY A 274 -0.22 -16.94 6.25
C GLY A 274 -0.13 -15.97 7.43
N THR A 275 1.02 -15.83 8.09
CA THR A 275 1.22 -14.85 9.16
C THR A 275 1.53 -13.47 8.58
N ILE A 276 1.00 -12.45 9.24
CA ILE A 276 1.21 -11.04 8.93
C ILE A 276 1.89 -10.39 10.11
N VAL A 277 2.98 -9.66 9.86
CA VAL A 277 3.76 -8.96 10.89
C VAL A 277 3.90 -7.50 10.49
N LEU A 278 3.61 -6.60 11.43
CA LEU A 278 3.78 -5.15 11.26
C LEU A 278 4.87 -4.66 12.21
N HIS A 279 5.83 -3.94 11.65
CA HIS A 279 6.89 -3.25 12.38
C HIS A 279 6.67 -1.73 12.30
N PRO A 280 6.24 -1.09 13.41
CA PRO A 280 6.12 0.36 13.47
C PRO A 280 7.50 1.02 13.60
N PRO A 281 7.60 2.34 13.35
CA PRO A 281 8.80 3.10 13.63
C PRO A 281 9.32 2.87 15.05
N GLY A 282 10.65 2.74 15.19
CA GLY A 282 11.34 2.51 16.45
C GLY A 282 11.50 1.04 16.82
N GLU A 283 10.68 0.12 16.33
CA GLU A 283 10.82 -1.31 16.60
C GLU A 283 11.94 -1.91 15.75
N ALA A 284 12.97 -2.47 16.42
CA ALA A 284 14.04 -3.16 15.73
C ALA A 284 13.59 -4.58 15.34
N HIS A 285 13.85 -4.97 14.10
CA HIS A 285 13.41 -6.26 13.56
C HIS A 285 14.38 -6.87 12.55
N GLN A 286 14.23 -8.16 12.37
CA GLN A 286 14.93 -8.98 11.37
C GLN A 286 14.16 -10.28 11.19
N PHE A 287 14.10 -10.81 9.98
CA PHE A 287 13.55 -12.14 9.79
C PHE A 287 14.46 -13.02 8.92
N ARG A 288 14.29 -14.33 9.07
CA ARG A 288 14.98 -15.36 8.30
C ARG A 288 14.04 -16.49 7.95
N ASN A 289 14.33 -17.20 6.89
CA ASN A 289 13.65 -18.45 6.58
C ASN A 289 14.17 -19.57 7.51
N SER A 290 13.34 -20.02 8.43
CA SER A 290 13.63 -21.15 9.33
C SER A 290 13.00 -22.47 8.88
N GLY A 291 12.29 -22.48 7.76
CA GLY A 291 11.73 -23.68 7.16
C GLY A 291 12.69 -24.40 6.24
N SER A 292 12.23 -25.53 5.69
CA SER A 292 12.96 -26.36 4.73
C SER A 292 12.71 -26.02 3.27
N GLU A 293 11.70 -25.18 3.01
CA GLU A 293 11.28 -24.75 1.69
C GLU A 293 11.51 -23.23 1.53
N PRO A 294 11.52 -22.70 0.30
CA PRO A 294 11.61 -21.25 0.09
C PRO A 294 10.50 -20.49 0.82
N LEU A 295 10.87 -19.39 1.48
CA LEU A 295 9.97 -18.46 2.12
C LEU A 295 9.64 -17.33 1.15
N ASP A 296 8.45 -17.35 0.59
CA ASP A 296 7.90 -16.25 -0.19
C ASP A 296 7.18 -15.28 0.74
N TYR A 297 7.36 -13.98 0.51
CA TYR A 297 6.71 -12.94 1.31
C TYR A 297 6.37 -11.72 0.47
N LEU A 298 5.37 -10.95 0.92
CA LEU A 298 5.16 -9.57 0.48
C LEU A 298 5.67 -8.64 1.57
N LEU A 299 6.40 -7.62 1.17
CA LEU A 299 6.77 -6.47 1.98
C LEU A 299 6.01 -5.25 1.44
N ILE A 300 5.35 -4.53 2.33
CA ILE A 300 4.71 -3.24 2.07
C ILE A 300 5.33 -2.24 3.03
N ALA A 301 6.02 -1.25 2.49
CA ALA A 301 6.71 -0.23 3.28
C ALA A 301 6.29 1.17 2.81
N ASP A 302 5.93 2.07 3.73
CA ASP A 302 5.66 3.45 3.36
C ASP A 302 6.94 4.22 3.02
N ASN A 303 6.79 5.34 2.32
CA ASN A 303 7.90 6.17 1.87
C ASN A 303 7.86 7.56 2.54
N PRO A 304 8.21 7.66 3.84
CA PRO A 304 8.30 8.95 4.50
C PRO A 304 9.36 9.84 3.83
N LEU A 305 9.12 11.15 3.81
CA LEU A 305 10.03 12.12 3.20
C LEU A 305 11.44 12.07 3.83
N VAL A 306 11.49 11.86 5.13
CA VAL A 306 12.73 11.72 5.91
C VAL A 306 12.66 10.45 6.73
N ASP A 307 13.70 9.66 6.67
CA ASP A 307 13.88 8.48 7.50
C ASP A 307 15.35 8.29 7.85
N TYR A 308 15.61 7.74 9.01
CA TYR A 308 16.90 7.18 9.37
C TYR A 308 16.67 5.80 10.02
N TRP A 309 17.67 4.94 9.92
CA TRP A 309 17.61 3.60 10.48
C TRP A 309 18.81 3.34 11.39
N HIS A 310 18.58 2.52 12.39
CA HIS A 310 19.59 2.09 13.34
C HIS A 310 19.80 0.59 13.23
N TYR A 311 21.05 0.15 13.34
CA TYR A 311 21.47 -1.26 13.37
C TYR A 311 22.01 -1.57 14.77
N PRO A 312 21.20 -2.08 15.72
CA PRO A 312 21.62 -2.27 17.12
C PRO A 312 22.83 -3.18 17.27
N ASP A 313 22.91 -4.28 16.49
CA ASP A 313 23.99 -5.26 16.61
C ASP A 313 25.38 -4.68 16.24
N SER A 314 25.45 -3.64 15.42
CA SER A 314 26.70 -3.02 14.96
C SER A 314 26.86 -1.56 15.40
N ASN A 315 25.88 -1.03 16.13
CA ASN A 315 25.79 0.38 16.51
C ASN A 315 26.07 1.34 15.32
N LYS A 316 25.46 0.99 14.19
CA LYS A 316 25.58 1.75 12.95
C LYS A 316 24.25 2.43 12.64
N TRP A 317 24.32 3.62 12.09
CA TRP A 317 23.19 4.41 11.65
C TRP A 317 23.22 4.61 10.16
N GLY A 318 22.07 4.79 9.56
CA GLY A 318 21.93 5.17 8.17
C GLY A 318 20.90 6.29 8.02
N VAL A 319 21.05 7.11 7.01
CA VAL A 319 20.08 8.16 6.63
C VAL A 319 19.71 8.02 5.17
N ARG A 320 18.45 8.36 4.86
CA ARG A 320 17.95 8.45 3.50
C ARG A 320 18.16 9.88 2.98
N ALA A 321 18.65 10.03 1.78
CA ALA A 321 18.84 11.31 1.10
C ALA A 321 19.85 12.31 1.75
N PRO A 322 21.16 12.13 1.50
CA PRO A 322 21.77 11.08 0.69
C PRO A 322 21.95 9.80 1.50
N ARG A 323 21.85 8.63 0.86
CA ARG A 323 22.05 7.35 1.52
C ARG A 323 23.47 7.23 2.05
N LYS A 324 23.64 7.35 3.38
CA LYS A 324 24.92 7.27 4.07
C LYS A 324 24.82 6.40 5.32
N TYR A 325 25.95 5.81 5.71
CA TYR A 325 26.08 5.02 6.92
C TYR A 325 27.22 5.58 7.77
N PHE A 326 27.01 5.68 9.08
CA PHE A 326 27.98 6.23 10.03
C PHE A 326 27.80 5.58 11.42
N ARG A 327 28.77 5.80 12.30
CA ARG A 327 28.64 5.58 13.74
C ARG A 327 28.56 6.95 14.40
N MET A 328 27.60 7.13 15.31
CA MET A 328 27.45 8.38 16.05
C MET A 328 28.43 8.42 17.21
N THR A 329 29.04 9.56 17.41
CA THR A 329 29.70 9.97 18.63
C THR A 329 28.83 11.04 19.25
N GLU A 330 28.49 10.91 20.53
CA GLU A 330 27.69 11.92 21.21
C GLU A 330 28.50 13.23 21.27
N ALA A 331 27.83 14.34 20.97
CA ALA A 331 28.41 15.67 20.98
C ALA A 331 27.46 16.63 21.71
N ASP A 332 28.01 17.66 22.34
CA ASP A 332 27.21 18.76 22.88
C ASP A 332 26.62 19.58 21.75
N TYR A 333 25.49 20.28 22.02
CA TYR A 333 24.82 21.12 21.02
C TYR A 333 25.75 22.19 20.43
N TYR A 334 26.66 22.72 21.25
CA TYR A 334 27.60 23.78 20.85
C TYR A 334 28.98 23.26 20.43
N ASP A 335 29.19 21.92 20.40
CA ASP A 335 30.48 21.32 20.06
C ASP A 335 30.87 21.69 18.61
N GLY A 336 31.96 22.47 18.48
CA GLY A 336 32.47 22.98 17.22
C GLY A 336 31.77 24.22 16.65
N GLU A 337 30.79 24.81 17.36
CA GLU A 337 30.08 26.03 16.93
C GLU A 337 30.57 27.29 17.63
N GLU A 338 31.32 27.20 18.74
CA GLU A 338 31.89 28.33 19.50
C GLU A 338 33.35 28.61 19.14
#